data_19a7a453a597b934b9a4ffa8b8f45ae5
#
_entry.id   19a7a453a597b934b9a4ffa8b8f45ae5
#
_cell.length_a   1.000
_cell.length_b   1.000
_cell.length_c   1.000
_cell.angle_alpha   90.00
_cell.angle_beta   90.00
_cell.angle_gamma   90.00
#
_symmetry.space_group_name_H-M   'P 1'
#
loop_
_entity.id
_entity.type
_entity.pdbx_description
1 polymer ?
#
loop_
_entity_poly.entity_id
_entity_poly.type
_entity_poly.pdbx_seq_one_letter_code
_entity_poly.pdbx_strand_id
1 'polypeptide(L)'
;MIIENSILTEEQIKGINEKYSHLKDTDVIESLGCYEMDSEQNNLVITEFPINKEDLIEISNQISNIQQEFERLKVMYKMFISDVFDFLKLNSELEKKNKGTNELDVNRFMMHLLSSGKLFVDFAENQIKTKHRQKFKKFHKLTSQQYDNSFAYRFCYNLRNFSQHVGIPISALHKKQDYVDDEKAIISLWIEKDYLLNSSFNWKKLRNEIEARNDIDAVELVKSYMEAITILYGEYNKFLLNIHHCNLINLKLSLENFGLVHKKYCIVERTKYNLKYNPANITTRPLLGLADIDAIYVHLSEIGIVKLVNKE
;
A
#
# COMPACT_ATOMS: atom_id res chain seq x y z
N MET A 1 12.20 -24.78 12.17
CA MET A 1 12.70 -24.93 10.81
C MET A 1 14.16 -25.30 10.93
N ILE A 2 14.51 -26.55 10.62
CA ILE A 2 15.91 -27.04 10.70
C ILE A 2 16.55 -26.63 9.37
N ILE A 3 17.60 -25.81 9.43
CA ILE A 3 18.40 -25.45 8.27
C ILE A 3 19.46 -26.56 8.16
N GLU A 4 19.20 -27.55 7.33
CA GLU A 4 20.20 -28.55 6.99
C GLU A 4 20.94 -28.12 5.72
N ASN A 5 22.26 -28.03 5.87
CA ASN A 5 23.31 -27.90 4.85
C ASN A 5 23.52 -26.54 4.19
N SER A 6 24.44 -25.76 4.74
CA SER A 6 25.28 -24.93 3.89
C SER A 6 26.35 -25.86 3.27
N ILE A 7 26.23 -26.13 1.99
CA ILE A 7 27.20 -26.98 1.29
C ILE A 7 28.37 -26.09 0.87
N LEU A 8 29.20 -25.70 1.83
CA LEU A 8 30.58 -25.32 1.52
C LEU A 8 31.41 -26.59 1.49
N THR A 9 32.14 -26.80 0.42
CA THR A 9 33.11 -27.88 0.36
C THR A 9 34.24 -27.63 1.36
N GLU A 10 34.93 -28.66 1.81
CA GLU A 10 36.11 -28.52 2.72
C GLU A 10 37.14 -27.54 2.15
N GLU A 11 37.33 -27.55 0.83
CA GLU A 11 38.28 -26.65 0.15
C GLU A 11 37.80 -25.20 0.17
N GLN A 12 36.50 -24.95 0.03
CA GLN A 12 35.89 -23.60 0.18
C GLN A 12 36.01 -23.10 1.61
N ILE A 13 35.74 -23.95 2.61
CA ILE A 13 35.93 -23.64 4.03
C ILE A 13 37.39 -23.31 4.33
N LYS A 14 38.33 -24.04 3.77
CA LYS A 14 39.76 -23.81 3.92
C LYS A 14 40.15 -22.43 3.33
N GLY A 15 39.76 -22.17 2.08
CA GLY A 15 40.02 -20.89 1.41
C GLY A 15 39.43 -19.69 2.14
N ILE A 16 38.23 -19.83 2.67
CA ILE A 16 37.55 -18.79 3.47
C ILE A 16 38.30 -18.59 4.79
N ASN A 17 38.71 -19.66 5.49
CA ASN A 17 39.46 -19.55 6.73
C ASN A 17 40.83 -18.88 6.52
N GLU A 18 41.51 -19.16 5.41
CA GLU A 18 42.76 -18.48 5.05
C GLU A 18 42.52 -16.98 4.77
N LYS A 19 41.49 -16.65 3.99
CA LYS A 19 41.10 -15.26 3.66
C LYS A 19 40.79 -14.44 4.90
N TYR A 20 40.11 -15.03 5.87
CA TYR A 20 39.67 -14.36 7.09
C TYR A 20 40.53 -14.69 8.32
N SER A 21 41.78 -15.14 8.12
CA SER A 21 42.71 -15.50 9.20
C SER A 21 42.97 -14.37 10.17
N HIS A 22 42.82 -13.10 9.73
CA HIS A 22 43.04 -11.87 10.53
C HIS A 22 41.86 -11.52 11.45
N LEU A 23 40.69 -12.14 11.25
CA LEU A 23 39.51 -11.86 12.08
C LEU A 23 39.55 -12.64 13.39
N LYS A 24 38.85 -12.11 14.41
CA LYS A 24 38.60 -12.78 15.68
C LYS A 24 37.46 -13.79 15.53
N ASP A 25 37.38 -14.77 16.42
CA ASP A 25 36.34 -15.81 16.39
C ASP A 25 34.90 -15.24 16.55
N THR A 26 34.77 -14.08 17.18
CA THR A 26 33.50 -13.34 17.35
C THR A 26 33.09 -12.49 16.15
N ASP A 27 34.04 -12.24 15.22
CA ASP A 27 33.76 -11.37 14.08
C ASP A 27 32.80 -12.07 13.10
N VAL A 28 31.86 -11.29 12.56
CA VAL A 28 30.85 -11.79 11.62
C VAL A 28 31.44 -11.80 10.21
N ILE A 29 31.28 -12.92 9.54
CA ILE A 29 31.61 -13.11 8.13
C ILE A 29 30.30 -13.15 7.37
N GLU A 30 30.21 -12.35 6.33
CA GLU A 30 29.06 -12.31 5.44
C GLU A 30 29.41 -12.90 4.07
N SER A 31 28.49 -13.69 3.51
CA SER A 31 28.56 -14.20 2.15
C SER A 31 27.22 -14.05 1.45
N LEU A 32 27.23 -14.15 0.12
CA LEU A 32 25.99 -14.23 -0.65
C LEU A 32 25.52 -15.68 -0.67
N GLY A 33 24.26 -15.90 -0.34
CA GLY A 33 23.59 -17.18 -0.43
C GLY A 33 22.37 -17.14 -1.35
N CYS A 34 22.05 -18.28 -1.93
CA CYS A 34 20.78 -18.54 -2.58
C CYS A 34 20.08 -19.65 -1.81
N TYR A 35 18.78 -19.48 -1.55
CA TYR A 35 17.99 -20.53 -0.93
C TYR A 35 16.91 -21.06 -1.87
N GLU A 36 16.80 -22.37 -1.90
CA GLU A 36 15.79 -23.12 -2.63
C GLU A 36 15.09 -24.08 -1.66
N MET A 37 13.80 -24.32 -1.87
CA MET A 37 13.10 -25.37 -1.13
C MET A 37 13.38 -26.70 -1.83
N ASP A 38 13.98 -27.63 -1.09
CA ASP A 38 14.01 -29.01 -1.52
C ASP A 38 12.60 -29.60 -1.39
N SER A 39 11.98 -29.86 -2.54
CA SER A 39 10.61 -30.37 -2.62
C SER A 39 10.46 -31.80 -2.09
N GLU A 40 11.55 -32.59 -2.06
CA GLU A 40 11.52 -33.98 -1.60
C GLU A 40 11.67 -34.07 -0.07
N GLN A 41 12.48 -33.22 0.53
CA GLN A 41 12.78 -33.25 1.96
C GLN A 41 12.11 -32.15 2.77
N ASN A 42 11.44 -31.20 2.12
CA ASN A 42 10.82 -30.02 2.75
C ASN A 42 11.85 -29.16 3.53
N ASN A 43 13.11 -29.20 3.13
CA ASN A 43 14.23 -28.51 3.75
C ASN A 43 14.65 -27.29 2.93
N LEU A 44 15.14 -26.25 3.61
CA LEU A 44 15.72 -25.08 2.99
C LEU A 44 17.22 -25.32 2.73
N VAL A 45 17.60 -25.40 1.45
CA VAL A 45 19.01 -25.53 1.03
C VAL A 45 19.56 -24.16 0.72
N ILE A 46 20.72 -23.83 1.30
CA ILE A 46 21.42 -22.56 1.03
C ILE A 46 22.73 -22.87 0.32
N THR A 47 22.86 -22.36 -0.91
CA THR A 47 24.10 -22.42 -1.70
C THR A 47 24.79 -21.07 -1.65
N GLU A 48 26.05 -21.03 -1.23
CA GLU A 48 26.83 -19.80 -1.18
C GLU A 48 27.59 -19.57 -2.49
N PHE A 49 27.69 -18.30 -2.90
CA PHE A 49 28.32 -17.90 -4.16
C PHE A 49 29.48 -16.93 -3.94
N PRO A 50 30.56 -17.05 -4.76
CA PRO A 50 31.70 -16.13 -4.71
C PRO A 50 31.46 -14.81 -5.47
N ILE A 51 30.20 -14.35 -5.55
CA ILE A 51 29.83 -13.11 -6.26
C ILE A 51 30.04 -11.90 -5.33
N ASN A 52 30.32 -10.75 -5.91
CA ASN A 52 30.41 -9.49 -5.18
C ASN A 52 29.05 -9.15 -4.54
N LYS A 53 28.96 -9.29 -3.21
CA LYS A 53 27.75 -9.07 -2.45
C LYS A 53 27.33 -7.60 -2.42
N GLU A 54 28.29 -6.68 -2.53
CA GLU A 54 28.05 -5.24 -2.46
C GLU A 54 27.12 -4.77 -3.58
N ASP A 55 27.33 -5.24 -4.82
CA ASP A 55 26.51 -4.89 -5.97
C ASP A 55 25.06 -5.39 -5.79
N LEU A 56 24.89 -6.60 -5.26
CA LEU A 56 23.56 -7.17 -5.02
C LEU A 56 22.84 -6.52 -3.84
N ILE A 57 23.57 -6.14 -2.81
CA ILE A 57 22.99 -5.34 -1.70
C ILE A 57 22.48 -4.00 -2.23
N GLU A 58 23.27 -3.33 -3.08
CA GLU A 58 22.89 -2.07 -3.69
C GLU A 58 21.64 -2.21 -4.56
N ILE A 59 21.59 -3.22 -5.43
CA ILE A 59 20.41 -3.54 -6.25
C ILE A 59 19.20 -3.82 -5.35
N SER A 60 19.34 -4.65 -4.33
CA SER A 60 18.27 -4.96 -3.39
C SER A 60 17.76 -3.71 -2.65
N ASN A 61 18.64 -2.82 -2.24
CA ASN A 61 18.26 -1.57 -1.59
C ASN A 61 17.49 -0.64 -2.55
N GLN A 62 17.89 -0.58 -3.81
CA GLN A 62 17.18 0.21 -4.83
C GLN A 62 15.79 -0.36 -5.08
N ILE A 63 15.64 -1.68 -5.22
CA ILE A 63 14.35 -2.36 -5.35
C ILE A 63 13.47 -2.06 -4.12
N SER A 64 14.03 -2.20 -2.91
CA SER A 64 13.33 -1.93 -1.65
C SER A 64 12.78 -0.50 -1.58
N ASN A 65 13.60 0.48 -1.97
CA ASN A 65 13.20 1.87 -1.97
C ASN A 65 12.02 2.13 -2.92
N ILE A 66 12.06 1.55 -4.12
CA ILE A 66 10.97 1.67 -5.10
C ILE A 66 9.72 0.95 -4.61
N GLN A 67 9.85 -0.30 -4.16
CA GLN A 67 8.73 -1.12 -3.67
C GLN A 67 8.01 -0.43 -2.50
N GLN A 68 8.76 0.13 -1.54
CA GLN A 68 8.17 0.85 -0.41
C GLN A 68 7.32 2.05 -0.83
N GLU A 69 7.61 2.71 -1.95
CA GLU A 69 6.80 3.82 -2.43
C GLU A 69 5.42 3.35 -2.88
N PHE A 70 5.36 2.22 -3.60
CA PHE A 70 4.09 1.62 -4.02
C PHE A 70 3.33 1.01 -2.83
N GLU A 71 4.01 0.26 -1.96
CA GLU A 71 3.34 -0.44 -0.84
C GLU A 71 2.76 0.52 0.21
N ARG A 72 3.47 1.58 0.57
CA ARG A 72 2.94 2.58 1.51
C ARG A 72 1.68 3.25 1.00
N LEU A 73 1.66 3.59 -0.29
CA LEU A 73 0.49 4.16 -0.93
C LEU A 73 -0.68 3.18 -0.95
N LYS A 74 -0.40 1.92 -1.32
CA LYS A 74 -1.37 0.82 -1.34
C LYS A 74 -2.01 0.61 0.04
N VAL A 75 -1.22 0.67 1.11
CA VAL A 75 -1.73 0.57 2.49
C VAL A 75 -2.69 1.71 2.81
N MET A 76 -2.33 2.97 2.50
CA MET A 76 -3.20 4.12 2.75
C MET A 76 -4.52 4.05 1.95
N TYR A 77 -4.45 3.62 0.69
CA TYR A 77 -5.64 3.41 -0.13
C TYR A 77 -6.52 2.28 0.42
N LYS A 78 -5.92 1.14 0.83
CA LYS A 78 -6.67 0.03 1.43
C LYS A 78 -7.37 0.41 2.74
N MET A 79 -6.75 1.25 3.57
CA MET A 79 -7.40 1.78 4.78
C MET A 79 -8.66 2.56 4.41
N PHE A 80 -8.58 3.48 3.45
CA PHE A 80 -9.74 4.23 2.98
C PHE A 80 -10.84 3.31 2.42
N ILE A 81 -10.49 2.33 1.58
CA ILE A 81 -11.45 1.37 1.01
C ILE A 81 -12.10 0.52 2.10
N SER A 82 -11.33 0.11 3.13
CA SER A 82 -11.90 -0.60 4.27
C SER A 82 -12.95 0.24 5.01
N ASP A 83 -12.64 1.51 5.29
CA ASP A 83 -13.58 2.42 5.95
C ASP A 83 -14.86 2.65 5.11
N VAL A 84 -14.72 2.73 3.78
CA VAL A 84 -15.88 2.82 2.86
C VAL A 84 -16.76 1.56 2.96
N PHE A 85 -16.14 0.38 2.90
CA PHE A 85 -16.89 -0.88 3.01
C PHE A 85 -17.55 -1.04 4.38
N ASP A 86 -16.90 -0.63 5.45
CA ASP A 86 -17.47 -0.67 6.80
C ASP A 86 -18.70 0.25 6.91
N PHE A 87 -18.65 1.45 6.33
CA PHE A 87 -19.79 2.36 6.25
C PHE A 87 -20.95 1.76 5.43
N LEU A 88 -20.67 1.22 4.23
CA LEU A 88 -21.69 0.63 3.37
C LEU A 88 -22.30 -0.63 4.01
N LYS A 89 -21.50 -1.45 4.67
CA LYS A 89 -21.95 -2.62 5.40
C LYS A 89 -22.86 -2.23 6.57
N LEU A 90 -22.46 -1.22 7.34
CA LEU A 90 -23.31 -0.70 8.42
C LEU A 90 -24.67 -0.29 7.88
N ASN A 91 -24.72 0.49 6.79
CA ASN A 91 -25.99 0.92 6.17
C ASN A 91 -26.85 -0.29 5.80
N SER A 92 -26.28 -1.32 5.16
CA SER A 92 -27.03 -2.54 4.78
C SER A 92 -27.51 -3.36 6.00
N GLU A 93 -26.78 -3.32 7.12
CA GLU A 93 -27.19 -3.98 8.36
C GLU A 93 -28.31 -3.23 9.07
N LEU A 94 -28.34 -1.90 8.98
CA LEU A 94 -29.43 -1.08 9.49
C LEU A 94 -30.75 -1.35 8.77
N GLU A 95 -30.69 -1.61 7.46
CA GLU A 95 -31.86 -1.98 6.65
C GLU A 95 -32.45 -3.35 7.04
N LYS A 96 -31.59 -4.29 7.49
CA LYS A 96 -32.02 -5.65 7.85
C LYS A 96 -32.51 -5.81 9.29
N LYS A 97 -32.06 -4.94 10.19
CA LYS A 97 -32.36 -5.06 11.61
C LYS A 97 -33.23 -3.89 12.04
N ASN A 98 -34.48 -4.17 12.37
CA ASN A 98 -35.39 -3.20 12.99
C ASN A 98 -34.92 -2.76 14.41
N LYS A 99 -33.61 -2.86 14.70
CA LYS A 99 -32.98 -2.44 15.95
C LYS A 99 -32.62 -0.96 15.84
N GLY A 100 -32.88 -0.21 16.89
CA GLY A 100 -32.64 1.22 16.98
C GLY A 100 -31.30 1.61 16.36
N THR A 101 -31.36 2.45 15.34
CA THR A 101 -30.19 2.94 14.60
C THR A 101 -29.37 3.80 15.52
N ASN A 102 -28.12 3.48 15.70
CA ASN A 102 -27.21 4.29 16.47
C ASN A 102 -26.60 5.35 15.54
N GLU A 103 -27.14 6.58 15.58
CA GLU A 103 -26.62 7.75 14.85
C GLU A 103 -25.13 7.98 15.12
N LEU A 104 -24.68 7.60 16.33
CA LEU A 104 -23.28 7.70 16.70
C LEU A 104 -22.39 6.81 15.82
N ASP A 105 -22.79 5.56 15.58
CA ASP A 105 -22.00 4.62 14.77
C ASP A 105 -21.93 5.06 13.31
N VAL A 106 -23.07 5.51 12.75
CA VAL A 106 -23.11 6.04 11.37
C VAL A 106 -22.17 7.23 11.20
N ASN A 107 -22.22 8.19 12.12
CA ASN A 107 -21.35 9.36 12.07
C ASN A 107 -19.88 9.00 12.32
N ARG A 108 -19.61 8.04 13.22
CA ARG A 108 -18.25 7.56 13.47
C ARG A 108 -17.62 6.95 12.21
N PHE A 109 -18.33 6.04 11.52
CA PHE A 109 -17.83 5.47 10.27
C PHE A 109 -17.67 6.51 9.17
N MET A 110 -18.62 7.45 9.05
CA MET A 110 -18.49 8.55 8.08
C MET A 110 -17.26 9.41 8.38
N MET A 111 -17.00 9.77 9.64
CA MET A 111 -15.81 10.54 10.01
C MET A 111 -14.51 9.78 9.75
N HIS A 112 -14.49 8.45 9.95
CA HIS A 112 -13.32 7.61 9.64
C HIS A 112 -13.02 7.64 8.15
N LEU A 113 -14.00 7.36 7.28
CA LEU A 113 -13.78 7.35 5.84
C LEU A 113 -13.40 8.74 5.28
N LEU A 114 -13.95 9.83 5.80
CA LEU A 114 -13.55 11.17 5.42
C LEU A 114 -12.10 11.47 5.81
N SER A 115 -11.70 10.99 6.99
CA SER A 115 -10.34 11.19 7.51
C SER A 115 -9.31 10.34 6.76
N SER A 116 -9.59 9.06 6.49
CA SER A 116 -8.68 8.17 5.77
C SER A 116 -8.53 8.56 4.29
N GLY A 117 -9.62 9.01 3.64
CA GLY A 117 -9.54 9.54 2.28
C GLY A 117 -8.67 10.80 2.18
N LYS A 118 -8.81 11.74 3.14
CA LYS A 118 -7.91 12.91 3.21
C LYS A 118 -6.47 12.50 3.50
N LEU A 119 -6.26 11.58 4.43
CA LEU A 119 -4.94 11.07 4.79
C LEU A 119 -4.22 10.45 3.59
N PHE A 120 -4.93 9.67 2.77
CA PHE A 120 -4.40 9.10 1.53
C PHE A 120 -3.85 10.20 0.60
N VAL A 121 -4.65 11.25 0.34
CA VAL A 121 -4.24 12.33 -0.56
C VAL A 121 -3.05 13.11 -0.01
N ASP A 122 -3.09 13.47 1.27
CA ASP A 122 -2.00 14.21 1.93
C ASP A 122 -0.70 13.40 1.94
N PHE A 123 -0.81 12.09 2.19
CA PHE A 123 0.34 11.19 2.14
C PHE A 123 0.93 11.13 0.74
N ALA A 124 0.10 10.95 -0.29
CA ALA A 124 0.52 10.90 -1.69
C ALA A 124 1.24 12.20 -2.11
N GLU A 125 0.66 13.36 -1.81
CA GLU A 125 1.28 14.66 -2.11
C GLU A 125 2.60 14.86 -1.36
N ASN A 126 2.64 14.51 -0.07
CA ASN A 126 3.84 14.66 0.73
C ASN A 126 4.97 13.74 0.25
N GLN A 127 4.65 12.50 -0.13
CA GLN A 127 5.64 11.55 -0.67
C GLN A 127 6.28 12.10 -1.95
N ILE A 128 5.48 12.62 -2.90
CA ILE A 128 6.01 13.21 -4.13
C ILE A 128 6.80 14.49 -3.83
N LYS A 129 6.31 15.34 -2.95
CA LYS A 129 6.98 16.58 -2.58
C LYS A 129 8.36 16.34 -1.96
N THR A 130 8.49 15.31 -1.13
CA THR A 130 9.73 15.00 -0.42
C THR A 130 10.73 14.24 -1.28
N LYS A 131 10.27 13.20 -2.00
CA LYS A 131 11.15 12.32 -2.78
C LYS A 131 11.35 12.75 -4.24
N HIS A 132 10.35 13.41 -4.83
CA HIS A 132 10.33 13.76 -6.27
C HIS A 132 9.98 15.24 -6.50
N ARG A 133 10.60 16.13 -5.73
CA ARG A 133 10.29 17.57 -5.66
C ARG A 133 10.14 18.24 -7.02
N GLN A 134 11.01 17.90 -7.99
CA GLN A 134 10.95 18.50 -9.35
C GLN A 134 9.68 18.12 -10.12
N LYS A 135 9.06 16.99 -9.77
CA LYS A 135 7.84 16.46 -10.41
C LYS A 135 6.57 16.83 -9.64
N PHE A 136 6.69 17.44 -8.46
CA PHE A 136 5.55 17.74 -7.57
C PHE A 136 4.49 18.63 -8.26
N LYS A 137 4.90 19.67 -8.99
CA LYS A 137 3.95 20.55 -9.69
C LYS A 137 3.03 19.80 -10.66
N LYS A 138 3.57 18.79 -11.36
CA LYS A 138 2.79 17.96 -12.30
C LYS A 138 1.78 17.09 -11.54
N PHE A 139 2.19 16.50 -10.43
CA PHE A 139 1.29 15.69 -9.59
C PHE A 139 0.20 16.55 -8.93
N HIS A 140 0.57 17.69 -8.36
CA HIS A 140 -0.39 18.60 -7.73
C HIS A 140 -1.46 19.12 -8.72
N LYS A 141 -1.13 19.23 -10.00
CA LYS A 141 -2.11 19.54 -11.04
C LYS A 141 -3.17 18.44 -11.18
N LEU A 142 -2.80 17.16 -11.04
CA LEU A 142 -3.75 16.03 -11.10
C LEU A 142 -4.73 16.05 -9.92
N THR A 143 -4.23 16.27 -8.71
CA THR A 143 -5.10 16.38 -7.51
C THR A 143 -6.02 17.60 -7.60
N SER A 144 -5.53 18.73 -8.10
CA SER A 144 -6.33 19.93 -8.35
C SER A 144 -7.42 19.72 -9.39
N GLN A 145 -7.10 19.05 -10.51
CA GLN A 145 -8.09 18.70 -11.53
C GLN A 145 -9.19 17.79 -10.98
N GLN A 146 -8.83 16.80 -10.16
CA GLN A 146 -9.82 15.93 -9.53
C GLN A 146 -10.70 16.72 -8.54
N TYR A 147 -10.11 17.66 -7.80
CA TYR A 147 -10.86 18.57 -6.93
C TYR A 147 -11.85 19.43 -7.72
N ASP A 148 -11.45 19.97 -8.85
CA ASP A 148 -12.30 20.83 -9.68
C ASP A 148 -13.41 20.03 -10.40
N ASN A 149 -13.14 18.78 -10.79
CA ASN A 149 -14.05 17.97 -11.60
C ASN A 149 -15.04 17.16 -10.77
N SER A 150 -14.73 16.81 -9.51
CA SER A 150 -15.60 15.97 -8.67
C SER A 150 -16.22 16.77 -7.53
N PHE A 151 -17.56 16.94 -7.57
CA PHE A 151 -18.29 17.49 -6.43
C PHE A 151 -18.08 16.65 -5.16
N ALA A 152 -18.22 15.34 -5.25
CA ALA A 152 -18.07 14.45 -4.11
C ALA A 152 -16.70 14.60 -3.44
N TYR A 153 -15.61 14.68 -4.25
CA TYR A 153 -14.28 14.88 -3.71
C TYR A 153 -14.13 16.25 -3.00
N ARG A 154 -14.56 17.33 -3.65
CA ARG A 154 -14.55 18.69 -3.04
C ARG A 154 -15.39 18.75 -1.76
N PHE A 155 -16.58 18.17 -1.84
CA PHE A 155 -17.52 18.21 -0.73
C PHE A 155 -17.00 17.39 0.46
N CYS A 156 -16.58 16.15 0.26
CA CYS A 156 -16.02 15.31 1.32
C CYS A 156 -14.76 15.90 1.96
N TYR A 157 -13.89 16.56 1.16
CA TYR A 157 -12.74 17.28 1.68
C TYR A 157 -13.15 18.38 2.67
N ASN A 158 -14.19 19.16 2.34
CA ASN A 158 -14.70 20.23 3.21
C ASN A 158 -15.56 19.68 4.33
N LEU A 159 -16.36 18.64 4.10
CA LEU A 159 -17.17 17.96 5.11
C LEU A 159 -16.31 17.36 6.22
N ARG A 160 -15.13 16.83 5.89
CA ARG A 160 -14.14 16.40 6.90
C ARG A 160 -13.73 17.56 7.81
N ASN A 161 -13.44 18.73 7.24
CA ASN A 161 -13.07 19.90 8.03
C ASN A 161 -14.26 20.42 8.86
N PHE A 162 -15.47 20.43 8.27
CA PHE A 162 -16.71 20.72 8.99
C PHE A 162 -16.89 19.79 10.20
N SER A 163 -16.69 18.48 9.99
CA SER A 163 -16.90 17.48 11.04
C SER A 163 -15.88 17.57 12.19
N GLN A 164 -14.72 18.14 11.94
CA GLN A 164 -13.69 18.33 12.98
C GLN A 164 -13.91 19.57 13.85
N HIS A 165 -14.65 20.56 13.36
CA HIS A 165 -14.69 21.87 14.00
C HIS A 165 -16.09 22.39 14.30
N VAL A 166 -17.15 21.87 13.65
CA VAL A 166 -18.48 22.49 13.69
C VAL A 166 -19.59 21.52 14.03
N GLY A 167 -19.68 20.34 13.38
CA GLY A 167 -20.81 19.45 13.57
C GLY A 167 -20.57 18.03 13.08
N ILE A 168 -21.60 17.19 13.12
CA ILE A 168 -21.55 15.81 12.64
C ILE A 168 -21.82 15.75 11.13
N PRO A 169 -21.21 14.77 10.38
CA PRO A 169 -21.35 14.75 8.93
C PRO A 169 -22.75 14.32 8.44
N ILE A 170 -23.43 13.41 9.14
CA ILE A 170 -24.77 12.94 8.78
C ILE A 170 -25.77 13.54 9.75
N SER A 171 -26.69 14.36 9.23
CA SER A 171 -27.62 15.14 10.03
C SER A 171 -29.01 14.50 10.19
N ALA A 172 -29.40 13.58 9.28
CA ALA A 172 -30.69 12.92 9.33
C ALA A 172 -30.65 11.45 8.93
N LEU A 173 -31.41 10.66 9.67
CA LEU A 173 -31.72 9.28 9.36
C LEU A 173 -33.21 9.15 9.11
N HIS A 174 -33.59 8.77 7.91
CA HIS A 174 -34.98 8.51 7.56
C HIS A 174 -35.21 7.00 7.52
N LYS A 175 -36.20 6.54 8.31
CA LYS A 175 -36.63 5.16 8.37
C LYS A 175 -38.00 5.04 7.69
N LYS A 176 -38.06 4.26 6.62
CA LYS A 176 -39.31 3.89 5.99
C LYS A 176 -39.54 2.39 6.23
N GLN A 177 -40.66 2.05 6.88
CA GLN A 177 -41.03 0.66 7.10
C GLN A 177 -41.47 0.04 5.77
N ASP A 178 -41.02 -1.19 5.50
CA ASP A 178 -41.52 -1.97 4.38
C ASP A 178 -42.89 -2.54 4.77
N TYR A 179 -43.94 -2.16 4.04
CA TYR A 179 -45.30 -2.66 4.29
C TYR A 179 -45.52 -4.11 3.85
N VAL A 180 -44.56 -4.72 3.16
CA VAL A 180 -44.62 -6.10 2.67
C VAL A 180 -43.86 -7.04 3.62
N ASP A 181 -42.82 -6.53 4.29
CA ASP A 181 -41.98 -7.28 5.21
C ASP A 181 -41.73 -6.43 6.47
N ASP A 182 -42.52 -6.67 7.52
CA ASP A 182 -42.48 -5.92 8.79
C ASP A 182 -41.12 -6.00 9.49
N GLU A 183 -40.25 -6.98 9.10
CA GLU A 183 -38.89 -7.13 9.63
C GLU A 183 -37.86 -6.27 8.91
N LYS A 184 -38.22 -5.71 7.75
CA LYS A 184 -37.34 -4.87 6.93
C LYS A 184 -37.72 -3.40 7.02
N ALA A 185 -36.74 -2.56 7.19
CA ALA A 185 -36.89 -1.12 7.10
C ALA A 185 -35.85 -0.58 6.10
N ILE A 186 -36.31 0.28 5.20
CA ILE A 186 -35.40 1.04 4.34
C ILE A 186 -34.90 2.23 5.15
N ILE A 187 -33.61 2.28 5.38
CA ILE A 187 -32.94 3.39 6.07
C ILE A 187 -32.14 4.19 5.06
N SER A 188 -32.40 5.49 5.01
CA SER A 188 -31.64 6.42 4.19
C SER A 188 -30.93 7.44 5.07
N LEU A 189 -29.67 7.67 4.73
CA LEU A 189 -28.76 8.55 5.45
C LEU A 189 -28.60 9.86 4.67
N TRP A 190 -28.93 10.97 5.29
CA TRP A 190 -28.95 12.26 4.63
C TRP A 190 -28.06 13.30 5.30
N ILE A 191 -27.51 14.16 4.47
CA ILE A 191 -26.82 15.38 4.86
C ILE A 191 -27.71 16.53 4.41
N GLU A 192 -28.44 17.11 5.36
CA GLU A 192 -29.40 18.18 5.08
C GLU A 192 -28.65 19.46 4.73
N LYS A 193 -29.01 20.07 3.60
CA LYS A 193 -28.39 21.32 3.14
C LYS A 193 -28.57 22.47 4.12
N ASP A 194 -29.77 22.58 4.72
CA ASP A 194 -30.05 23.65 5.65
C ASP A 194 -29.22 23.55 6.93
N TYR A 195 -28.97 22.33 7.40
CA TYR A 195 -28.04 22.08 8.51
C TYR A 195 -26.62 22.58 8.18
N LEU A 196 -26.14 22.29 6.98
CA LEU A 196 -24.81 22.73 6.54
C LEU A 196 -24.74 24.25 6.36
N LEU A 197 -25.75 24.86 5.68
CA LEU A 197 -25.76 26.28 5.29
C LEU A 197 -26.01 27.22 6.47
N ASN A 198 -26.74 26.77 7.49
CA ASN A 198 -27.00 27.53 8.72
C ASN A 198 -25.88 27.40 9.76
N SER A 199 -24.88 26.55 9.49
CA SER A 199 -23.74 26.38 10.37
C SER A 199 -22.74 27.54 10.28
N SER A 200 -21.84 27.65 11.25
CA SER A 200 -20.75 28.65 11.26
C SER A 200 -19.62 28.32 10.29
N PHE A 201 -19.69 27.18 9.58
CA PHE A 201 -18.63 26.77 8.67
C PHE A 201 -18.63 27.55 7.37
N ASN A 202 -17.45 28.01 6.96
CA ASN A 202 -17.28 28.75 5.70
C ASN A 202 -17.10 27.80 4.51
N TRP A 203 -18.19 27.49 3.82
CA TRP A 203 -18.20 26.62 2.64
C TRP A 203 -17.56 27.26 1.40
N LYS A 204 -17.20 28.54 1.42
CA LYS A 204 -16.60 29.27 0.28
C LYS A 204 -17.39 29.06 -1.02
N LYS A 205 -16.71 28.69 -2.11
CA LYS A 205 -17.34 28.44 -3.43
C LYS A 205 -18.32 27.27 -3.42
N LEU A 206 -18.15 26.30 -2.50
CA LEU A 206 -19.04 25.16 -2.38
C LEU A 206 -20.44 25.53 -1.90
N ARG A 207 -20.60 26.68 -1.24
CA ARG A 207 -21.91 27.17 -0.76
C ARG A 207 -22.93 27.17 -1.89
N ASN A 208 -22.62 27.77 -3.02
CA ASN A 208 -23.56 27.87 -4.15
C ASN A 208 -23.90 26.48 -4.74
N GLU A 209 -22.93 25.54 -4.72
CA GLU A 209 -23.17 24.17 -5.20
C GLU A 209 -24.08 23.39 -4.24
N ILE A 210 -23.98 23.63 -2.93
CA ILE A 210 -24.86 23.03 -1.91
C ILE A 210 -26.26 23.65 -2.04
N GLU A 211 -26.38 24.98 -2.17
CA GLU A 211 -27.67 25.68 -2.33
C GLU A 211 -28.46 25.22 -3.55
N ALA A 212 -27.75 24.92 -4.65
CA ALA A 212 -28.38 24.44 -5.89
C ALA A 212 -28.83 22.98 -5.86
N ARG A 213 -28.51 22.22 -4.78
CA ARG A 213 -28.89 20.82 -4.64
C ARG A 213 -30.05 20.64 -3.65
N ASN A 214 -30.64 19.45 -3.71
CA ASN A 214 -31.43 18.92 -2.61
C ASN A 214 -30.54 18.45 -1.47
N ASP A 215 -31.11 17.87 -0.43
CA ASP A 215 -30.37 17.13 0.58
C ASP A 215 -29.52 16.05 -0.08
N ILE A 216 -28.36 15.78 0.52
CA ILE A 216 -27.37 14.90 -0.08
C ILE A 216 -27.51 13.49 0.51
N ASP A 217 -27.75 12.50 -0.35
CA ASP A 217 -27.71 11.10 0.03
C ASP A 217 -26.26 10.71 0.38
N ALA A 218 -26.05 10.30 1.63
CA ALA A 218 -24.72 10.00 2.14
C ALA A 218 -24.11 8.75 1.50
N VAL A 219 -24.94 7.75 1.13
CA VAL A 219 -24.48 6.51 0.49
C VAL A 219 -23.98 6.79 -0.92
N GLU A 220 -24.76 7.52 -1.71
CA GLU A 220 -24.36 7.89 -3.08
C GLU A 220 -23.16 8.84 -3.08
N LEU A 221 -23.07 9.75 -2.10
CA LEU A 221 -21.91 10.59 -1.90
C LEU A 221 -20.64 9.76 -1.63
N VAL A 222 -20.73 8.77 -0.73
CA VAL A 222 -19.58 7.90 -0.37
C VAL A 222 -19.13 7.09 -1.57
N LYS A 223 -20.05 6.52 -2.39
CA LYS A 223 -19.71 5.82 -3.62
C LYS A 223 -18.97 6.72 -4.61
N SER A 224 -19.50 7.93 -4.84
CA SER A 224 -18.89 8.91 -5.75
C SER A 224 -17.53 9.41 -5.21
N TYR A 225 -17.38 9.52 -3.90
CA TYR A 225 -16.09 9.87 -3.27
C TYR A 225 -15.08 8.73 -3.42
N MET A 226 -15.50 7.48 -3.22
CA MET A 226 -14.67 6.30 -3.45
C MET A 226 -14.14 6.24 -4.89
N GLU A 227 -15.00 6.49 -5.88
CA GLU A 227 -14.59 6.57 -7.29
C GLU A 227 -13.53 7.64 -7.52
N ALA A 228 -13.73 8.84 -6.97
CA ALA A 228 -12.80 9.96 -7.10
C ALA A 228 -11.41 9.64 -6.49
N ILE A 229 -11.36 9.02 -5.31
CA ILE A 229 -10.12 8.59 -4.66
C ILE A 229 -9.47 7.43 -5.42
N THR A 230 -10.26 6.50 -5.97
CA THR A 230 -9.76 5.39 -6.80
C THR A 230 -9.07 5.89 -8.08
N ILE A 231 -9.64 6.91 -8.72
CA ILE A 231 -9.02 7.59 -9.88
C ILE A 231 -7.66 8.18 -9.45
N LEU A 232 -7.61 8.90 -8.34
CA LEU A 232 -6.36 9.47 -7.83
C LEU A 232 -5.33 8.38 -7.51
N TYR A 233 -5.76 7.25 -6.93
CA TYR A 233 -4.88 6.12 -6.67
C TYR A 233 -4.27 5.57 -7.97
N GLY A 234 -5.07 5.38 -9.02
CA GLY A 234 -4.60 4.97 -10.35
C GLY A 234 -3.61 5.97 -10.94
N GLU A 235 -3.94 7.25 -10.93
CA GLU A 235 -3.06 8.31 -11.47
C GLU A 235 -1.75 8.42 -10.69
N TYR A 236 -1.77 8.22 -9.39
CA TYR A 236 -0.55 8.20 -8.59
C TYR A 236 0.35 7.01 -8.92
N ASN A 237 -0.20 5.81 -9.06
CA ASN A 237 0.57 4.63 -9.45
C ASN A 237 1.17 4.78 -10.86
N LYS A 238 0.42 5.34 -11.82
CA LYS A 238 0.97 5.70 -13.14
C LYS A 238 2.12 6.70 -13.03
N PHE A 239 1.99 7.65 -12.13
CA PHE A 239 3.03 8.66 -11.91
C PHE A 239 4.30 8.06 -11.32
N LEU A 240 4.20 7.16 -10.32
CA LEU A 240 5.33 6.41 -9.77
C LEU A 240 5.98 5.50 -10.83
N LEU A 241 5.17 4.79 -11.61
CA LEU A 241 5.69 3.97 -12.70
C LEU A 241 6.52 4.81 -13.69
N ASN A 242 6.01 5.98 -14.11
CA ASN A 242 6.75 6.89 -14.99
C ASN A 242 8.05 7.43 -14.37
N ILE A 243 8.14 7.47 -13.05
CA ILE A 243 9.38 7.85 -12.36
C ILE A 243 10.40 6.72 -12.38
N HIS A 244 9.94 5.51 -12.07
CA HIS A 244 10.81 4.38 -11.76
C HIS A 244 11.01 3.39 -12.93
N HIS A 245 10.27 3.53 -14.02
CA HIS A 245 10.26 2.56 -15.12
C HIS A 245 11.67 2.21 -15.65
N CYS A 246 12.46 3.23 -15.99
CA CYS A 246 13.82 3.01 -16.47
C CYS A 246 14.72 2.32 -15.43
N ASN A 247 14.58 2.70 -14.14
CA ASN A 247 15.33 2.09 -13.06
C ASN A 247 14.93 0.62 -12.87
N LEU A 248 13.64 0.30 -12.90
CA LEU A 248 13.15 -1.07 -12.78
C LEU A 248 13.67 -1.97 -13.92
N ILE A 249 13.69 -1.45 -15.16
CA ILE A 249 14.27 -2.19 -16.30
C ILE A 249 15.77 -2.42 -16.09
N ASN A 250 16.51 -1.38 -15.70
CA ASN A 250 17.95 -1.51 -15.48
C ASN A 250 18.28 -2.48 -14.35
N LEU A 251 17.54 -2.45 -13.25
CA LEU A 251 17.68 -3.39 -12.14
C LEU A 251 17.40 -4.84 -12.59
N LYS A 252 16.34 -5.03 -13.39
CA LYS A 252 16.02 -6.34 -13.98
C LYS A 252 17.16 -6.85 -14.85
N LEU A 253 17.68 -6.05 -15.78
CA LEU A 253 18.79 -6.40 -16.64
C LEU A 253 20.06 -6.70 -15.84
N SER A 254 20.34 -5.95 -14.77
CA SER A 254 21.48 -6.23 -13.89
C SER A 254 21.35 -7.59 -13.21
N LEU A 255 20.17 -7.94 -12.70
CA LEU A 255 19.92 -9.24 -12.09
C LEU A 255 20.04 -10.38 -13.13
N GLU A 256 19.53 -10.20 -14.34
CA GLU A 256 19.65 -11.15 -15.44
C GLU A 256 21.13 -11.38 -15.83
N ASN A 257 21.92 -10.30 -15.90
CA ASN A 257 23.36 -10.39 -16.21
C ASN A 257 24.15 -11.13 -15.12
N PHE A 258 23.73 -11.09 -13.87
CA PHE A 258 24.30 -11.92 -12.80
C PHE A 258 23.84 -13.38 -12.87
N GLY A 259 22.97 -13.77 -13.81
CA GLY A 259 22.40 -15.12 -13.91
C GLY A 259 21.37 -15.43 -12.82
N LEU A 260 20.78 -14.41 -12.24
CA LEU A 260 19.95 -14.49 -11.03
C LEU A 260 18.45 -14.47 -11.34
N VAL A 261 18.00 -15.15 -12.37
CA VAL A 261 16.65 -15.00 -12.94
C VAL A 261 15.56 -15.67 -12.11
N HIS A 262 15.86 -16.72 -11.34
CA HIS A 262 14.81 -17.53 -10.69
C HIS A 262 15.07 -17.86 -9.21
N LYS A 263 16.09 -17.27 -8.61
CA LYS A 263 16.53 -17.65 -7.27
C LYS A 263 16.22 -16.59 -6.23
N LYS A 264 15.95 -17.01 -5.01
CA LYS A 264 15.82 -16.12 -3.86
C LYS A 264 17.20 -15.97 -3.20
N TYR A 265 17.63 -14.74 -3.01
CA TYR A 265 18.96 -14.42 -2.50
C TYR A 265 18.89 -13.96 -1.06
N CYS A 266 19.97 -14.23 -0.34
CA CYS A 266 20.15 -13.74 1.03
C CYS A 266 21.61 -13.43 1.30
N ILE A 267 21.85 -12.55 2.26
CA ILE A 267 23.13 -12.50 2.94
C ILE A 267 23.12 -13.57 4.00
N VAL A 268 24.14 -14.40 3.98
CA VAL A 268 24.41 -15.42 5.00
C VAL A 268 25.43 -14.84 5.95
N GLU A 269 25.07 -14.76 7.21
CA GLU A 269 25.92 -14.23 8.28
C GLU A 269 26.27 -15.36 9.23
N ARG A 270 27.56 -15.47 9.59
CA ARG A 270 28.05 -16.39 10.61
C ARG A 270 29.29 -15.81 11.30
N THR A 271 29.54 -16.20 12.53
CA THR A 271 30.82 -15.86 13.19
C THR A 271 31.94 -16.71 12.59
N LYS A 272 33.19 -16.24 12.69
CA LYS A 272 34.35 -17.02 12.29
C LYS A 272 34.43 -18.33 13.07
N TYR A 273 34.05 -18.34 14.34
CA TYR A 273 33.93 -19.55 15.14
C TYR A 273 32.96 -20.55 14.53
N ASN A 274 31.76 -20.09 14.15
CA ASN A 274 30.74 -20.94 13.54
C ASN A 274 31.19 -21.47 12.17
N LEU A 275 31.87 -20.65 11.37
CA LEU A 275 32.41 -21.11 10.09
C LEU A 275 33.34 -22.35 10.28
N LYS A 276 34.13 -22.35 11.34
CA LYS A 276 35.12 -23.39 11.62
C LYS A 276 34.53 -24.63 12.31
N TYR A 277 33.65 -24.43 13.28
CA TYR A 277 33.20 -25.47 14.20
C TYR A 277 31.72 -25.87 14.07
N ASN A 278 30.90 -24.97 13.53
CA ASN A 278 29.46 -25.22 13.33
C ASN A 278 28.93 -24.43 12.12
N PRO A 279 29.33 -24.82 10.89
CA PRO A 279 29.00 -24.06 9.67
C PRO A 279 27.50 -23.94 9.39
N ALA A 280 26.69 -24.83 9.95
CA ALA A 280 25.22 -24.77 9.83
C ALA A 280 24.58 -23.70 10.73
N ASN A 281 25.30 -23.14 11.70
CA ASN A 281 24.80 -22.06 12.56
C ASN A 281 24.98 -20.72 11.85
N ILE A 282 23.97 -20.38 11.05
CA ILE A 282 23.92 -19.19 10.21
C ILE A 282 22.69 -18.34 10.53
N THR A 283 22.80 -17.04 10.26
CA THR A 283 21.67 -16.11 10.17
C THR A 283 21.53 -15.69 8.72
N THR A 284 20.31 -15.54 8.23
CA THR A 284 20.08 -15.12 6.86
C THR A 284 19.27 -13.85 6.82
N ARG A 285 19.66 -12.92 5.95
CA ARG A 285 18.91 -11.70 5.63
C ARG A 285 18.53 -11.75 4.15
N PRO A 286 17.21 -11.88 3.83
CA PRO A 286 16.77 -11.96 2.45
C PRO A 286 17.09 -10.67 1.70
N LEU A 287 17.44 -10.83 0.42
CA LEU A 287 17.62 -9.74 -0.55
C LEU A 287 16.44 -9.72 -1.50
N LEU A 288 16.02 -8.53 -1.87
CA LEU A 288 15.00 -8.34 -2.90
C LEU A 288 15.64 -8.57 -4.29
N GLY A 289 14.86 -9.19 -5.17
CA GLY A 289 15.31 -9.58 -6.50
C GLY A 289 14.23 -9.42 -7.55
N LEU A 290 14.29 -10.27 -8.57
CA LEU A 290 13.39 -10.20 -9.73
C LEU A 290 11.92 -10.38 -9.36
N ALA A 291 11.62 -11.31 -8.45
CA ALA A 291 10.25 -11.55 -7.99
C ALA A 291 9.62 -10.30 -7.33
N ASP A 292 10.42 -9.47 -6.68
CA ASP A 292 9.96 -8.24 -6.04
C ASP A 292 9.67 -7.15 -7.07
N ILE A 293 10.46 -7.08 -8.15
CA ILE A 293 10.18 -6.21 -9.30
C ILE A 293 8.90 -6.69 -10.00
N ASP A 294 8.76 -7.98 -10.24
CA ASP A 294 7.57 -8.56 -10.87
C ASP A 294 6.32 -8.33 -10.02
N ALA A 295 6.41 -8.37 -8.68
CA ALA A 295 5.31 -8.08 -7.78
C ALA A 295 4.77 -6.63 -7.95
N ILE A 296 5.64 -5.65 -8.24
CA ILE A 296 5.24 -4.28 -8.57
C ILE A 296 4.39 -4.29 -9.86
N TYR A 297 4.86 -4.96 -10.91
CA TYR A 297 4.13 -5.03 -12.19
C TYR A 297 2.81 -5.81 -12.08
N VAL A 298 2.78 -6.90 -11.30
CA VAL A 298 1.55 -7.64 -11.00
C VAL A 298 0.53 -6.71 -10.36
N HIS A 299 0.92 -5.98 -9.33
CA HIS A 299 0.06 -4.99 -8.68
C HIS A 299 -0.46 -3.94 -9.66
N LEU A 300 0.39 -3.38 -10.51
CA LEU A 300 0.01 -2.40 -11.53
C LEU A 300 -0.94 -2.99 -12.58
N SER A 301 -0.83 -4.29 -12.87
CA SER A 301 -1.75 -5.01 -13.74
C SER A 301 -3.13 -5.24 -13.10
N GLU A 302 -3.16 -5.60 -11.81
CA GLU A 302 -4.39 -5.78 -11.04
C GLU A 302 -5.26 -4.51 -11.02
N ILE A 303 -4.62 -3.34 -10.97
CA ILE A 303 -5.30 -2.03 -11.01
C ILE A 303 -5.43 -1.45 -12.43
N GLY A 304 -5.14 -2.24 -13.47
CA GLY A 304 -5.38 -1.90 -14.87
C GLY A 304 -4.42 -0.87 -15.48
N ILE A 305 -3.25 -0.63 -14.87
CA ILE A 305 -2.27 0.35 -15.37
C ILE A 305 -1.36 -0.25 -16.44
N VAL A 306 -0.97 -1.51 -16.30
CA VAL A 306 -0.17 -2.25 -17.27
C VAL A 306 -0.90 -3.52 -17.70
N LYS A 307 -0.54 -4.05 -18.87
CA LYS A 307 -0.96 -5.38 -19.31
C LYS A 307 0.25 -6.30 -19.25
N LEU A 308 0.17 -7.37 -18.47
CA LEU A 308 1.16 -8.43 -18.50
C LEU A 308 0.89 -9.29 -19.74
N VAL A 309 1.90 -9.40 -20.61
CA VAL A 309 1.86 -10.31 -21.77
C VAL A 309 2.70 -11.52 -21.39
N ASN A 310 2.06 -12.67 -21.24
CA ASN A 310 2.79 -13.92 -21.11
C ASN A 310 3.57 -14.13 -22.42
N LYS A 311 4.88 -14.18 -22.36
CA LYS A 311 5.67 -14.74 -23.45
C LYS A 311 5.47 -16.25 -23.37
N GLU A 312 4.73 -16.79 -24.37
CA GLU A 312 4.69 -18.22 -24.63
C GLU A 312 6.09 -18.76 -24.94
#